data_8795970177ceb628c056b71dfa075c8d
#
_entry.id   8795970177ceb628c056b71dfa075c8d
#
_cell.length_a   1.000
_cell.length_b   1.000
_cell.length_c   1.000
_cell.angle_alpha   90.00
_cell.angle_beta   90.00
_cell.angle_gamma   90.00
#
_symmetry.space_group_name_H-M   'P 1'
#
loop_
_entity.id
_entity.type
_entity.pdbx_description
1 polymer ?
#
loop_
_entity_poly.entity_id
_entity_poly.type
_entity_poly.pdbx_seq_one_letter_code
_entity_poly.pdbx_strand_id
1 'polypeptide(L)'
;RQRQMCIRDSQIPDDDRINNFSRYNVTASTSLMWMNASEVAFLRAEGALRGWAMGGDARSFYEEGIRLSFERCGVADQLTAYMASTALPGGYDDPAFGYSCSNQSTVTIPWNDGAAFEENLERIITQKWIANFPLGTEAWADYRRTGYPRLFPVVVNNNPDITNLQLGARRMTYPLEEYEANGETIRAAVDQWLGGQDKMSTRLWWDCNPRIR
;
A
#
# COMPACT_ATOMS: atom_id res chain seq x y z
N ARG A 1 -0.83 3.59 9.74
CA ARG A 1 -0.21 2.79 10.82
C ARG A 1 1.05 2.02 10.38
N GLN A 2 1.09 1.35 9.24
CA GLN A 2 2.32 0.69 8.73
C GLN A 2 3.48 1.67 8.51
N ARG A 3 3.20 2.91 8.11
CA ARG A 3 4.23 3.95 7.96
C ARG A 3 4.84 4.42 9.27
N GLN A 4 4.08 4.39 10.35
CA GLN A 4 4.61 4.74 11.66
C GLN A 4 5.71 3.75 12.08
N MET A 5 5.60 2.48 11.71
CA MET A 5 6.67 1.50 11.95
C MET A 5 7.95 1.84 11.18
N CYS A 6 7.86 2.18 9.89
CA CYS A 6 9.03 2.46 9.06
C CYS A 6 9.78 3.75 9.45
N ILE A 7 9.07 4.76 9.95
CA ILE A 7 9.68 6.00 10.45
C ILE A 7 10.36 5.78 11.81
N ARG A 8 9.97 4.73 12.51
CA ARG A 8 10.24 4.54 13.93
C ARG A 8 11.50 3.75 14.25
N ASP A 9 11.89 2.81 13.41
CA ASP A 9 12.99 1.89 13.72
C ASP A 9 14.36 2.55 13.88
N SER A 10 14.52 3.79 13.46
CA SER A 10 15.79 4.47 13.46
C SER A 10 16.03 5.49 14.57
N GLN A 11 15.01 5.89 15.33
CA GLN A 11 15.16 7.03 16.25
C GLN A 11 14.41 6.96 17.59
N ILE A 12 13.99 5.82 18.09
CA ILE A 12 13.30 5.79 19.39
C ILE A 12 14.25 5.39 20.51
N PRO A 13 14.73 6.35 21.31
CA PRO A 13 15.47 6.07 22.53
C PRO A 13 14.58 5.83 23.76
N ASP A 14 13.25 6.12 23.70
CA ASP A 14 12.39 6.13 24.88
C ASP A 14 11.12 5.32 24.72
N ASP A 15 10.88 4.40 25.65
CA ASP A 15 9.67 3.55 25.74
C ASP A 15 8.36 4.35 25.86
N ASP A 16 8.38 5.54 26.42
CA ASP A 16 7.19 6.37 26.63
C ASP A 16 6.56 6.85 25.32
N ARG A 17 7.34 6.99 24.28
CA ARG A 17 6.83 7.41 22.97
C ARG A 17 6.06 6.31 22.24
N ILE A 18 6.35 5.05 22.56
CA ILE A 18 5.64 3.87 22.02
C ILE A 18 4.16 3.89 22.43
N ASN A 19 3.87 4.45 23.59
CA ASN A 19 2.51 4.49 24.15
C ASN A 19 1.59 5.51 23.44
N ASN A 20 2.15 6.44 22.66
CA ASN A 20 1.38 7.44 21.89
C ASN A 20 0.77 6.88 20.59
N PHE A 21 1.04 5.61 20.25
CA PHE A 21 0.56 5.01 19.01
C PHE A 21 -0.37 3.84 19.28
N SER A 22 -1.38 3.70 18.43
CA SER A 22 -2.25 2.53 18.46
C SER A 22 -1.48 1.25 18.17
N ARG A 23 -1.73 0.22 18.94
CA ARG A 23 -1.17 -1.12 18.73
C ARG A 23 -2.17 -2.00 17.99
N TYR A 24 -1.65 -2.98 17.26
CA TYR A 24 -2.49 -4.03 16.70
C TYR A 24 -3.02 -4.92 17.82
N ASN A 25 -4.30 -5.26 17.74
CA ASN A 25 -4.88 -6.29 18.59
C ASN A 25 -4.64 -7.66 17.93
N VAL A 26 -3.40 -8.12 18.00
CA VAL A 26 -2.97 -9.41 17.44
C VAL A 26 -2.39 -10.25 18.57
N THR A 27 -2.86 -11.48 18.71
CA THR A 27 -2.40 -12.47 19.66
C THR A 27 -1.85 -13.69 18.94
N ALA A 28 -1.22 -14.60 19.67
CA ALA A 28 -0.72 -15.88 19.11
C ALA A 28 -1.84 -16.74 18.49
N SER A 29 -3.10 -16.53 18.90
CA SER A 29 -4.27 -17.24 18.38
C SER A 29 -5.02 -16.49 17.29
N THR A 30 -4.57 -15.31 16.89
CA THR A 30 -5.20 -14.55 15.81
C THR A 30 -5.01 -15.27 14.49
N SER A 31 -6.12 -15.53 13.79
CA SER A 31 -6.09 -16.19 12.47
C SER A 31 -5.33 -15.36 11.47
N LEU A 32 -4.39 -15.99 10.75
CA LEU A 32 -3.67 -15.36 9.66
C LEU A 32 -4.56 -15.31 8.41
N MET A 33 -4.81 -14.12 7.91
CA MET A 33 -5.51 -13.93 6.64
C MET A 33 -4.50 -14.06 5.49
N TRP A 34 -4.79 -14.95 4.54
CA TRP A 34 -3.95 -15.15 3.35
C TRP A 34 -4.51 -14.43 2.13
N MET A 35 -5.83 -14.47 1.99
CA MET A 35 -6.57 -13.82 0.92
C MET A 35 -8.00 -13.56 1.41
N ASN A 36 -8.60 -12.47 0.98
CA ASN A 36 -9.98 -12.16 1.36
C ASN A 36 -10.87 -11.94 0.11
N ALA A 37 -12.18 -12.16 0.28
CA ALA A 37 -13.14 -12.00 -0.81
C ALA A 37 -13.24 -10.56 -1.31
N SER A 38 -13.05 -9.57 -0.42
CA SER A 38 -13.05 -8.16 -0.80
C SER A 38 -11.88 -7.82 -1.73
N GLU A 39 -10.72 -8.42 -1.53
CA GLU A 39 -9.58 -8.26 -2.44
C GLU A 39 -9.90 -8.73 -3.84
N VAL A 40 -10.54 -9.90 -3.98
CA VAL A 40 -10.96 -10.45 -5.28
C VAL A 40 -11.95 -9.50 -5.96
N ALA A 41 -12.89 -8.94 -5.21
CA ALA A 41 -13.85 -7.96 -5.74
C ALA A 41 -13.13 -6.70 -6.26
N PHE A 42 -12.15 -6.15 -5.53
CA PHE A 42 -11.36 -5.01 -5.98
C PHE A 42 -10.47 -5.32 -7.18
N LEU A 43 -9.90 -6.52 -7.28
CA LEU A 43 -9.16 -6.96 -8.49
C LEU A 43 -10.08 -7.03 -9.71
N ARG A 44 -11.33 -7.51 -9.54
CA ARG A 44 -12.33 -7.48 -10.60
C ARG A 44 -12.75 -6.06 -10.96
N ALA A 45 -12.89 -5.16 -9.98
CA ALA A 45 -13.18 -3.76 -10.20
C ALA A 45 -12.09 -3.10 -11.06
N GLU A 46 -10.82 -3.32 -10.74
CA GLU A 46 -9.70 -2.83 -11.54
C GLU A 46 -9.70 -3.43 -12.94
N GLY A 47 -9.91 -4.74 -13.07
CA GLY A 47 -9.99 -5.42 -14.37
C GLY A 47 -11.10 -4.85 -15.25
N ALA A 48 -12.29 -4.64 -14.70
CA ALA A 48 -13.41 -4.03 -15.40
C ALA A 48 -13.13 -2.56 -15.77
N LEU A 49 -12.49 -1.79 -14.89
CA LEU A 49 -12.05 -0.42 -15.17
C LEU A 49 -11.04 -0.36 -16.34
N ARG A 50 -10.23 -1.41 -16.50
CA ARG A 50 -9.29 -1.57 -17.63
C ARG A 50 -9.94 -2.09 -18.90
N GLY A 51 -11.24 -2.35 -18.88
CA GLY A 51 -11.99 -2.89 -20.03
C GLY A 51 -11.87 -4.40 -20.20
N TRP A 52 -11.42 -5.15 -19.19
CA TRP A 52 -11.34 -6.60 -19.25
C TRP A 52 -12.70 -7.24 -18.94
N ALA A 53 -12.93 -8.43 -19.52
CA ALA A 53 -14.18 -9.18 -19.32
C ALA A 53 -14.25 -9.81 -17.93
N MET A 54 -14.63 -9.03 -16.91
CA MET A 54 -14.71 -9.47 -15.51
C MET A 54 -16.08 -10.02 -15.11
N GLY A 55 -17.07 -10.01 -16.01
CA GLY A 55 -18.43 -10.49 -15.73
C GLY A 55 -19.30 -9.49 -14.96
N GLY A 56 -18.98 -8.20 -15.03
CA GLY A 56 -19.71 -7.09 -14.42
C GLY A 56 -18.93 -5.78 -14.59
N ASP A 57 -19.48 -4.70 -14.07
CA ASP A 57 -18.88 -3.38 -14.16
C ASP A 57 -18.01 -3.03 -12.94
N ALA A 58 -17.13 -2.03 -13.14
CA ALA A 58 -16.15 -1.64 -12.13
C ALA A 58 -16.81 -1.14 -10.84
N ARG A 59 -17.91 -0.37 -10.96
CA ARG A 59 -18.62 0.17 -9.81
C ARG A 59 -19.20 -0.93 -8.93
N SER A 60 -19.92 -1.88 -9.53
CA SER A 60 -20.54 -2.99 -8.80
C SER A 60 -19.51 -3.80 -8.02
N PHE A 61 -18.36 -4.10 -8.61
CA PHE A 61 -17.28 -4.82 -7.93
C PHE A 61 -16.60 -3.97 -6.85
N TYR A 62 -16.44 -2.68 -7.06
CA TYR A 62 -15.91 -1.76 -6.07
C TYR A 62 -16.79 -1.70 -4.81
N GLU A 63 -18.10 -1.50 -5.00
CA GLU A 63 -19.08 -1.45 -3.92
C GLU A 63 -19.17 -2.81 -3.20
N GLU A 64 -19.12 -3.91 -3.95
CA GLU A 64 -19.04 -5.26 -3.40
C GLU A 64 -17.80 -5.48 -2.54
N GLY A 65 -16.65 -5.00 -2.98
CA GLY A 65 -15.40 -5.09 -2.22
C GLY A 65 -15.48 -4.40 -0.86
N ILE A 66 -16.07 -3.19 -0.82
CA ILE A 66 -16.31 -2.47 0.44
C ILE A 66 -17.28 -3.26 1.32
N ARG A 67 -18.41 -3.72 0.77
CA ARG A 67 -19.41 -4.50 1.50
C ARG A 67 -18.80 -5.73 2.18
N LEU A 68 -18.04 -6.54 1.42
CA LEU A 68 -17.38 -7.73 1.94
C LEU A 68 -16.36 -7.43 3.03
N SER A 69 -15.66 -6.30 2.93
CA SER A 69 -14.74 -5.84 3.97
C SER A 69 -15.47 -5.49 5.26
N PHE A 70 -16.59 -4.79 5.17
CA PHE A 70 -17.42 -4.41 6.33
C PHE A 70 -18.04 -5.63 7.01
N GLU A 71 -18.54 -6.59 6.23
CA GLU A 71 -19.06 -7.86 6.75
C GLU A 71 -18.00 -8.65 7.50
N ARG A 72 -16.81 -8.79 6.90
CA ARG A 72 -15.68 -9.47 7.54
C ARG A 72 -15.26 -8.82 8.87
N CYS A 73 -15.34 -7.49 8.93
CA CYS A 73 -14.99 -6.75 10.15
C CYS A 73 -16.12 -6.69 11.18
N GLY A 74 -17.31 -7.22 10.87
CA GLY A 74 -18.46 -7.22 11.79
C GLY A 74 -19.10 -5.84 11.99
N VAL A 75 -18.96 -4.93 11.03
CA VAL A 75 -19.46 -3.53 11.07
C VAL A 75 -20.37 -3.21 9.89
N ALA A 76 -21.11 -4.20 9.40
CA ALA A 76 -21.98 -4.08 8.23
C ALA A 76 -23.08 -3.01 8.40
N ASP A 77 -23.49 -2.72 9.63
CA ASP A 77 -24.44 -1.67 10.00
C ASP A 77 -23.94 -0.25 9.62
N GLN A 78 -22.65 -0.05 9.55
CA GLN A 78 -22.02 1.23 9.19
C GLN A 78 -21.81 1.41 7.68
N LEU A 79 -22.05 0.38 6.88
CA LEU A 79 -21.74 0.38 5.45
C LEU A 79 -22.43 1.51 4.69
N THR A 80 -23.75 1.72 4.92
CA THR A 80 -24.51 2.74 4.20
C THR A 80 -23.98 4.14 4.47
N ALA A 81 -23.68 4.45 5.72
CA ALA A 81 -23.12 5.75 6.10
C ALA A 81 -21.70 5.95 5.49
N TYR A 82 -20.88 4.90 5.50
CA TYR A 82 -19.56 4.94 4.90
C TYR A 82 -19.63 5.18 3.39
N MET A 83 -20.44 4.42 2.67
CA MET A 83 -20.60 4.53 1.21
C MET A 83 -21.13 5.90 0.77
N ALA A 84 -21.91 6.59 1.62
CA ALA A 84 -22.43 7.93 1.34
C ALA A 84 -21.43 9.05 1.73
N SER A 85 -20.36 8.73 2.40
CA SER A 85 -19.44 9.74 2.92
C SER A 85 -18.58 10.36 1.82
N THR A 86 -18.62 11.66 1.71
CA THR A 86 -17.76 12.46 0.83
C THR A 86 -16.51 13.00 1.53
N ALA A 87 -16.24 12.55 2.75
CA ALA A 87 -15.04 12.92 3.48
C ALA A 87 -13.79 12.44 2.74
N LEU A 88 -12.79 13.28 2.71
CA LEU A 88 -11.47 12.92 2.19
C LEU A 88 -10.68 12.16 3.27
N PRO A 89 -9.68 11.36 2.88
CA PRO A 89 -8.73 10.78 3.84
C PRO A 89 -8.15 11.87 4.74
N GLY A 90 -8.08 11.61 6.03
CA GLY A 90 -7.53 12.57 7.00
C GLY A 90 -6.04 12.80 6.82
N GLY A 91 -5.54 13.94 7.29
CA GLY A 91 -4.13 14.16 7.56
C GLY A 91 -3.66 13.34 8.77
N TYR A 92 -2.40 13.45 9.07
CA TYR A 92 -1.79 12.88 10.27
C TYR A 92 -1.19 14.00 11.11
N ASP A 93 -1.66 14.11 12.33
CA ASP A 93 -1.06 14.97 13.35
C ASP A 93 -0.14 14.12 14.22
N ASP A 94 1.15 14.45 14.17
CA ASP A 94 2.15 13.73 14.95
C ASP A 94 2.19 14.28 16.39
N PRO A 95 1.81 13.48 17.38
CA PRO A 95 1.79 13.94 18.77
C PRO A 95 3.18 14.05 19.42
N ALA A 96 4.23 13.53 18.77
CA ALA A 96 5.52 13.32 19.42
C ALA A 96 6.71 14.04 18.77
N PHE A 97 6.74 14.16 17.43
CA PHE A 97 7.96 14.54 16.70
C PHE A 97 7.79 15.74 15.76
N GLY A 98 6.57 16.26 15.62
CA GLY A 98 6.28 17.39 14.72
C GLY A 98 6.30 17.01 13.22
N TYR A 99 6.17 15.74 12.88
CA TYR A 99 6.11 15.24 11.50
C TYR A 99 4.67 15.14 10.99
N SER A 100 3.84 16.11 11.33
CA SER A 100 2.46 16.18 10.82
C SER A 100 2.44 16.30 9.31
N CYS A 101 1.44 15.69 8.69
CA CYS A 101 1.30 15.68 7.24
C CYS A 101 -0.16 15.85 6.83
N SER A 102 -0.42 16.77 5.90
CA SER A 102 -1.75 16.94 5.33
C SER A 102 -2.14 15.75 4.44
N ASN A 103 -3.44 15.61 4.23
CA ASN A 103 -3.98 14.64 3.29
C ASN A 103 -3.33 14.77 1.89
N GLN A 104 -3.04 13.64 1.28
CA GLN A 104 -2.40 13.54 -0.06
C GLN A 104 -3.38 13.13 -1.15
N SER A 105 -4.61 12.74 -0.82
CA SER A 105 -5.61 12.22 -1.75
C SER A 105 -6.81 13.16 -1.86
N THR A 106 -7.37 13.26 -3.06
CA THR A 106 -8.59 14.03 -3.34
C THR A 106 -9.78 13.13 -3.65
N VAL A 107 -9.61 11.80 -3.61
CA VAL A 107 -10.69 10.87 -3.92
C VAL A 107 -11.58 10.65 -2.70
N THR A 108 -12.88 10.67 -2.95
CA THR A 108 -13.94 10.35 -1.98
C THR A 108 -14.32 8.87 -2.09
N ILE A 109 -15.10 8.36 -1.13
CA ILE A 109 -15.55 6.96 -1.12
C ILE A 109 -16.57 6.66 -2.22
N PRO A 110 -17.63 7.48 -2.44
CA PRO A 110 -18.61 7.21 -3.49
C PRO A 110 -17.96 7.07 -4.87
N TRP A 111 -18.41 6.06 -5.62
CA TRP A 111 -17.98 5.88 -7.00
C TRP A 111 -18.42 7.09 -7.86
N ASN A 112 -17.56 7.47 -8.81
CA ASN A 112 -17.85 8.55 -9.74
C ASN A 112 -17.71 8.06 -11.19
N ASP A 113 -18.83 7.87 -11.88
CA ASP A 113 -18.86 7.41 -13.27
C ASP A 113 -18.24 8.43 -14.25
N GLY A 114 -18.23 9.71 -13.87
CA GLY A 114 -17.62 10.79 -14.67
C GLY A 114 -16.14 11.03 -14.41
N ALA A 115 -15.56 10.30 -13.44
CA ALA A 115 -14.15 10.49 -13.09
C ALA A 115 -13.20 9.90 -14.14
N ALA A 116 -12.00 10.46 -14.22
CA ALA A 116 -10.93 9.89 -15.04
C ALA A 116 -10.54 8.48 -14.53
N PHE A 117 -9.99 7.69 -15.44
CA PHE A 117 -9.49 6.33 -15.14
C PHE A 117 -8.63 6.30 -13.87
N GLU A 118 -7.68 7.22 -13.76
CA GLU A 118 -6.73 7.29 -12.66
C GLU A 118 -7.39 7.59 -11.31
N GLU A 119 -8.41 8.42 -11.32
CA GLU A 119 -9.14 8.78 -10.11
C GLU A 119 -9.94 7.58 -9.58
N ASN A 120 -10.59 6.83 -10.47
CA ASN A 120 -11.30 5.61 -10.08
C ASN A 120 -10.33 4.47 -9.72
N LEU A 121 -9.16 4.40 -10.37
CA LEU A 121 -8.10 3.47 -9.96
C LEU A 121 -7.60 3.79 -8.53
N GLU A 122 -7.39 5.07 -8.22
CA GLU A 122 -7.02 5.50 -6.87
C GLU A 122 -8.07 5.10 -5.85
N ARG A 123 -9.39 5.26 -6.15
CA ARG A 123 -10.49 4.80 -5.28
C ARG A 123 -10.40 3.31 -5.02
N ILE A 124 -10.31 2.50 -6.07
CA ILE A 124 -10.24 1.04 -5.95
C ILE A 124 -9.05 0.62 -5.08
N ILE A 125 -7.86 1.10 -5.40
CA ILE A 125 -6.64 0.69 -4.70
C ILE A 125 -6.63 1.20 -3.26
N THR A 126 -7.15 2.39 -2.99
CA THR A 126 -7.29 2.91 -1.62
C THR A 126 -8.19 2.02 -0.77
N GLN A 127 -9.35 1.61 -1.28
CA GLN A 127 -10.25 0.72 -0.56
C GLN A 127 -9.68 -0.70 -0.44
N LYS A 128 -9.02 -1.22 -1.47
CA LYS A 128 -8.30 -2.49 -1.41
C LYS A 128 -7.22 -2.47 -0.33
N TRP A 129 -6.45 -1.38 -0.25
CA TRP A 129 -5.40 -1.20 0.76
C TRP A 129 -5.95 -1.23 2.19
N ILE A 130 -7.12 -0.60 2.42
CA ILE A 130 -7.81 -0.62 3.72
C ILE A 130 -8.30 -2.04 4.02
N ALA A 131 -8.95 -2.69 3.05
CA ALA A 131 -9.52 -4.02 3.20
C ALA A 131 -8.44 -5.11 3.42
N ASN A 132 -7.27 -4.96 2.82
CA ASN A 132 -6.16 -5.92 2.95
C ASN A 132 -5.37 -5.79 4.25
N PHE A 133 -5.72 -4.86 5.12
CA PHE A 133 -5.06 -4.80 6.42
C PHE A 133 -5.28 -6.11 7.22
N PRO A 134 -4.21 -6.79 7.73
CA PRO A 134 -2.81 -6.36 7.83
C PRO A 134 -1.85 -6.95 6.77
N LEU A 135 -2.30 -7.35 5.59
CA LEU A 135 -1.47 -7.93 4.51
C LEU A 135 -0.56 -6.85 3.87
N GLY A 136 0.55 -6.56 4.53
CA GLY A 136 1.46 -5.49 4.11
C GLY A 136 2.16 -5.73 2.78
N THR A 137 2.45 -6.98 2.44
CA THR A 137 3.11 -7.37 1.18
C THR A 137 2.23 -7.08 -0.04
N GLU A 138 0.93 -7.38 0.04
CA GLU A 138 -0.05 -7.06 -1.00
C GLU A 138 -0.22 -5.55 -1.16
N ALA A 139 -0.35 -4.84 -0.05
CA ALA A 139 -0.44 -3.38 -0.04
C ALA A 139 0.81 -2.73 -0.69
N TRP A 140 2.01 -3.25 -0.41
CA TRP A 140 3.25 -2.78 -1.01
C TRP A 140 3.35 -3.13 -2.50
N ALA A 141 2.88 -4.30 -2.92
CA ALA A 141 2.83 -4.70 -4.33
C ALA A 141 1.92 -3.75 -5.13
N ASP A 142 0.72 -3.46 -4.62
CA ASP A 142 -0.20 -2.51 -5.26
C ASP A 142 0.39 -1.10 -5.34
N TYR A 143 0.99 -0.61 -4.26
CA TYR A 143 1.66 0.68 -4.26
C TYR A 143 2.77 0.79 -5.30
N ARG A 144 3.64 -0.22 -5.39
CA ARG A 144 4.71 -0.24 -6.40
C ARG A 144 4.18 -0.26 -7.83
N ARG A 145 3.08 -1.00 -8.07
CA ARG A 145 2.48 -1.16 -9.39
C ARG A 145 1.70 0.06 -9.84
N THR A 146 0.95 0.70 -8.93
CA THR A 146 -0.01 1.75 -9.27
C THR A 146 0.38 3.15 -8.79
N GLY A 147 1.19 3.25 -7.74
CA GLY A 147 1.44 4.51 -7.02
C GLY A 147 0.35 4.87 -6.03
N TYR A 148 -0.65 4.00 -5.85
CA TYR A 148 -1.76 4.21 -4.93
C TYR A 148 -1.74 3.21 -3.77
N PRO A 149 -2.34 3.54 -2.63
CA PRO A 149 -2.93 4.83 -2.27
C PRO A 149 -1.88 5.94 -2.18
N ARG A 150 -2.31 7.21 -2.21
CA ARG A 150 -1.42 8.34 -1.97
C ARG A 150 -1.04 8.37 -0.49
N LEU A 151 0.06 7.75 -0.20
CA LEU A 151 0.59 7.66 1.15
C LEU A 151 1.29 8.97 1.55
N PHE A 152 1.43 9.21 2.86
CA PHE A 152 2.22 10.33 3.37
C PHE A 152 3.69 10.23 2.93
N PRO A 153 4.35 11.34 2.62
CA PRO A 153 5.76 11.34 2.26
C PRO A 153 6.62 10.82 3.43
N VAL A 154 7.69 10.13 3.10
CA VAL A 154 8.72 9.76 4.09
C VAL A 154 9.50 11.01 4.42
N VAL A 155 9.52 11.40 5.71
CA VAL A 155 10.22 12.60 6.18
C VAL A 155 11.69 12.30 6.52
N VAL A 156 11.94 11.15 7.14
CA VAL A 156 13.28 10.71 7.53
C VAL A 156 13.55 9.35 6.92
N ASN A 157 14.68 9.22 6.24
CA ASN A 157 15.15 7.95 5.69
C ASN A 157 16.64 7.78 5.98
N ASN A 158 16.97 6.75 6.73
CA ASN A 158 18.36 6.39 7.06
C ASN A 158 18.92 5.26 6.18
N ASN A 159 18.15 4.80 5.20
CA ASN A 159 18.60 3.77 4.27
C ASN A 159 19.26 4.43 3.04
N PRO A 160 20.60 4.29 2.86
CA PRO A 160 21.32 4.90 1.74
C PRO A 160 20.94 4.32 0.38
N ASP A 161 20.31 3.14 0.35
CA ASP A 161 19.85 2.51 -0.88
C ASP A 161 18.58 3.14 -1.46
N ILE A 162 17.86 3.93 -0.64
CA ILE A 162 16.63 4.62 -1.06
C ILE A 162 16.96 6.09 -1.28
N THR A 163 17.29 6.45 -2.50
CA THR A 163 17.66 7.83 -2.87
C THR A 163 16.47 8.72 -3.19
N ASN A 164 15.34 8.13 -3.61
CA ASN A 164 14.11 8.85 -3.87
C ASN A 164 13.05 8.47 -2.81
N LEU A 165 12.78 9.40 -1.89
CA LEU A 165 11.87 9.18 -0.76
C LEU A 165 10.40 9.01 -1.19
N GLN A 166 10.02 9.59 -2.34
CA GLN A 166 8.65 9.46 -2.87
C GLN A 166 8.40 8.07 -3.43
N LEU A 167 9.42 7.47 -4.01
CA LEU A 167 9.32 6.11 -4.57
C LEU A 167 9.47 5.05 -3.50
N GLY A 168 10.25 5.30 -2.47
CA GLY A 168 10.55 4.33 -1.43
C GLY A 168 11.28 3.10 -1.95
N ALA A 169 11.17 1.99 -1.22
CA ALA A 169 11.73 0.72 -1.63
C ALA A 169 10.93 0.11 -2.78
N ARG A 170 11.62 -0.23 -3.87
CA ARG A 170 11.03 -0.85 -5.08
C ARG A 170 11.20 -2.36 -5.11
N ARG A 171 12.22 -2.87 -4.43
CA ARG A 171 12.52 -4.30 -4.26
C ARG A 171 13.27 -4.54 -2.96
N MET A 172 13.41 -5.80 -2.59
CA MET A 172 14.41 -6.21 -1.60
C MET A 172 15.71 -6.53 -2.31
N THR A 173 16.85 -6.21 -1.69
CA THR A 173 18.18 -6.64 -2.16
C THR A 173 18.31 -8.15 -2.04
N TYR A 174 19.22 -8.74 -2.77
CA TYR A 174 19.57 -10.15 -2.56
C TYR A 174 20.18 -10.34 -1.16
N PRO A 175 19.82 -11.42 -0.43
CA PRO A 175 20.44 -11.74 0.85
C PRO A 175 21.95 -11.99 0.71
N LEU A 176 22.70 -11.73 1.78
CA LEU A 176 24.15 -11.97 1.79
C LEU A 176 24.49 -13.44 1.54
N GLU A 177 23.68 -14.35 2.08
CA GLU A 177 23.83 -15.79 1.91
C GLU A 177 23.78 -16.22 0.43
N GLU A 178 22.97 -15.54 -0.39
CA GLU A 178 22.93 -15.77 -1.83
C GLU A 178 24.23 -15.33 -2.53
N TYR A 179 24.82 -14.22 -2.09
CA TYR A 179 26.12 -13.78 -2.59
C TYR A 179 27.26 -14.73 -2.20
N GLU A 180 27.16 -15.36 -1.03
CA GLU A 180 28.14 -16.35 -0.55
C GLU A 180 27.99 -17.69 -1.29
N ALA A 181 26.76 -18.16 -1.49
CA ALA A 181 26.48 -19.47 -2.11
C ALA A 181 26.54 -19.43 -3.65
N ASN A 182 26.00 -18.37 -4.27
CA ASN A 182 25.78 -18.24 -5.72
C ASN A 182 26.32 -16.92 -6.28
N GLY A 183 27.35 -16.36 -5.70
CA GLY A 183 27.80 -14.98 -5.94
C GLY A 183 28.08 -14.63 -7.39
N GLU A 184 28.63 -15.53 -8.19
CA GLU A 184 28.88 -15.31 -9.61
C GLU A 184 27.57 -15.12 -10.38
N THR A 185 26.62 -16.04 -10.17
CA THR A 185 25.28 -16.00 -10.80
C THR A 185 24.51 -14.74 -10.38
N ILE A 186 24.56 -14.39 -9.09
CA ILE A 186 23.89 -13.19 -8.59
C ILE A 186 24.49 -11.92 -9.20
N ARG A 187 25.80 -11.78 -9.27
CA ARG A 187 26.44 -10.62 -9.91
C ARG A 187 26.08 -10.52 -11.38
N ALA A 188 26.10 -11.63 -12.12
CA ALA A 188 25.67 -11.66 -13.51
C ALA A 188 24.19 -11.21 -13.66
N ALA A 189 23.30 -11.67 -12.79
CA ALA A 189 21.89 -11.24 -12.78
C ALA A 189 21.74 -9.75 -12.44
N VAL A 190 22.49 -9.24 -11.48
CA VAL A 190 22.50 -7.82 -11.11
C VAL A 190 22.96 -6.96 -12.29
N ASP A 191 24.04 -7.36 -12.96
CA ASP A 191 24.55 -6.63 -14.12
C ASP A 191 23.55 -6.65 -15.29
N GLN A 192 23.00 -7.79 -15.59
CA GLN A 192 22.12 -7.99 -16.75
C GLN A 192 20.71 -7.37 -16.55
N TRP A 193 20.13 -7.50 -15.35
CA TRP A 193 18.73 -7.19 -15.11
C TRP A 193 18.47 -5.99 -14.21
N LEU A 194 19.45 -5.59 -13.41
CA LEU A 194 19.33 -4.49 -12.44
C LEU A 194 20.22 -3.29 -12.77
N GLY A 195 20.88 -3.29 -13.93
CA GLY A 195 21.78 -2.19 -14.32
C GLY A 195 23.02 -2.06 -13.44
N GLY A 196 23.52 -3.17 -12.91
CA GLY A 196 24.73 -3.21 -12.09
C GLY A 196 24.55 -2.77 -10.63
N GLN A 197 23.30 -2.55 -10.18
CA GLN A 197 23.05 -2.06 -8.82
C GLN A 197 22.01 -2.90 -8.08
N ASP A 198 22.46 -3.67 -7.10
CA ASP A 198 21.58 -4.36 -6.16
C ASP A 198 21.18 -3.43 -5.02
N LYS A 199 20.25 -2.51 -5.28
CA LYS A 199 19.71 -1.55 -4.31
C LYS A 199 18.22 -1.68 -4.13
N MET A 200 17.72 -1.30 -2.98
CA MET A 200 16.28 -1.27 -2.71
C MET A 200 15.52 -0.29 -3.63
N SER A 201 16.17 0.75 -4.12
CA SER A 201 15.59 1.71 -5.07
C SER A 201 15.59 1.25 -6.53
N THR A 202 16.33 0.17 -6.86
CA THR A 202 16.40 -0.34 -8.23
C THR A 202 15.04 -0.86 -8.69
N ARG A 203 14.57 -0.39 -9.85
CA ARG A 203 13.31 -0.83 -10.44
C ARG A 203 13.45 -2.20 -11.09
N LEU A 204 12.41 -2.99 -10.99
CA LEU A 204 12.28 -4.24 -11.74
C LEU A 204 11.69 -3.96 -13.12
N TRP A 205 11.85 -4.90 -14.06
CA TRP A 205 11.40 -4.78 -15.46
C TRP A 205 9.92 -4.42 -15.62
N TRP A 206 9.05 -4.86 -14.72
CA TRP A 206 7.62 -4.58 -14.73
C TRP A 206 7.25 -3.24 -14.07
N ASP A 207 8.17 -2.63 -13.34
CA ASP A 207 7.97 -1.36 -12.63
C ASP A 207 8.15 -0.18 -13.59
N CYS A 208 7.27 -0.10 -14.57
CA CYS A 208 7.35 0.86 -15.68
C CYS A 208 6.35 2.02 -15.58
N ASN A 209 5.64 2.17 -14.44
CA ASN A 209 4.64 3.22 -14.31
C ASN A 209 5.28 4.61 -14.41
N PRO A 210 4.96 5.41 -15.46
CA PRO A 210 5.60 6.71 -15.67
C PRO A 210 5.22 7.76 -14.64
N ARG A 211 4.13 7.56 -13.90
CA ARG A 211 3.67 8.50 -12.87
C ARG A 211 4.43 8.35 -11.55
N ILE A 212 5.16 7.28 -11.39
CA ILE A 212 5.98 6.97 -10.23
C ILE A 212 7.47 7.20 -10.60
N ARG A 213 7.77 8.32 -11.24
CA ARG A 213 9.14 8.68 -11.66
C ARG A 213 9.77 9.67 -10.71
#